data_ecce10509e853ae302e522832cc5209a
#
_entry.id   ecce10509e853ae302e522832cc5209a
#
_cell.length_a   1.000
_cell.length_b   1.000
_cell.length_c   1.000
_cell.angle_alpha   90.00
_cell.angle_beta   90.00
_cell.angle_gamma   90.00
#
_symmetry.space_group_name_H-M   'P 1'
#
loop_
_entity.id
_entity.type
_entity.pdbx_description
1 polymer ?
#
loop_
_entity_poly.entity_id
_entity_poly.type
_entity_poly.pdbx_seq_one_letter_code
_entity_poly.pdbx_strand_id
1 'polypeptide(L)'
;MNDAPARGPSLETIGMTKTFGRFTALDNVSVKVPAGTFHALLGENGAGKSTLVKCVMGFYTPDKGSLKLNDAEVAVKSPRDAQALGIGMVYQHFTLVPSLTAAENLVASRADAPAVINWRQERERLQAFLAKMPFRVPLDRPVSSLAAGEKQKLEILKLLYLDQRFLILDEPTSVLTPGEADEILGLLKDMAHRGEITALMITHKFREVEAFCDDVSVLRRGAKVGGGKVGELSTREMAAMMIGDAVVRPSAARTVSGKSDKMLEIAGLFVENDEGRDAVAGFDLTVRAGEIVGIAGVSGNGQSQLVEALSGQRPIKLGQVLVRDQDFEPSRDHFDKFKVFGLPEEPLKNANAPGMSVAENMAFRSFDKAPIASFKWWLSPGPMRTRARELIAKYNVKTVSPDAPIRDLSGGNVQRAVLARELSGDVDVLIVANPCFGLDFVSVADIRAQIMEQRNRGAAVLLVSEDLDEILELSDRVAVISEGKVAYLTDGAGADRTTIGRHMAGH
;
A
#
# COMPACT_ATOMS: atom_id res chain seq x y z
N MET A 1 -20.13 14.92 40.98
CA MET A 1 -19.97 14.75 39.53
C MET A 1 -19.33 13.39 39.32
N ASN A 2 -20.03 12.47 38.66
CA ASN A 2 -19.57 11.10 38.48
C ASN A 2 -18.42 11.10 37.45
N ASP A 3 -17.19 10.87 37.93
CA ASP A 3 -16.03 10.55 37.12
C ASP A 3 -16.09 9.08 36.64
N ALA A 4 -17.15 8.71 35.92
CA ALA A 4 -17.07 7.51 35.11
C ALA A 4 -16.14 7.85 33.91
N PRO A 5 -15.12 7.02 33.62
CA PRO A 5 -14.26 7.28 32.47
C PRO A 5 -15.12 7.43 31.21
N ALA A 6 -14.84 8.49 30.44
CA ALA A 6 -15.55 8.74 29.17
C ALA A 6 -15.41 7.50 28.29
N ARG A 7 -16.53 6.84 28.00
CA ARG A 7 -16.56 5.65 27.13
C ARG A 7 -16.46 6.06 25.66
N GLY A 8 -15.85 5.20 24.85
CA GLY A 8 -15.83 5.36 23.40
C GLY A 8 -17.28 5.47 22.86
N PRO A 9 -17.62 6.52 22.10
CA PRO A 9 -19.00 6.72 21.63
C PRO A 9 -19.37 5.78 20.50
N SER A 10 -20.67 5.46 20.34
CA SER A 10 -21.18 4.87 19.10
C SER A 10 -21.29 5.94 18.01
N LEU A 11 -21.11 5.55 16.76
CA LEU A 11 -21.30 6.43 15.60
C LEU A 11 -22.18 5.74 14.57
N GLU A 12 -23.15 6.48 14.03
CA GLU A 12 -24.04 5.99 12.98
C GLU A 12 -24.22 7.02 11.88
N THR A 13 -23.94 6.66 10.63
CA THR A 13 -24.33 7.43 9.45
C THR A 13 -25.68 6.93 8.97
N ILE A 14 -26.61 7.83 8.63
CA ILE A 14 -27.97 7.50 8.19
C ILE A 14 -28.20 8.11 6.82
N GLY A 15 -28.39 7.27 5.80
CA GLY A 15 -28.76 7.70 4.45
C GLY A 15 -27.76 8.67 3.80
N MET A 16 -26.47 8.58 4.16
CA MET A 16 -25.47 9.56 3.74
C MET A 16 -25.26 9.50 2.23
N THR A 17 -25.47 10.62 1.55
CA THR A 17 -25.31 10.75 0.09
C THR A 17 -24.35 11.89 -0.21
N LYS A 18 -23.41 11.66 -1.13
CA LYS A 18 -22.46 12.68 -1.59
C LYS A 18 -22.20 12.55 -3.09
N THR A 19 -22.37 13.68 -3.80
CA THR A 19 -22.14 13.78 -5.23
C THR A 19 -21.02 14.78 -5.54
N PHE A 20 -20.26 14.52 -6.60
CA PHE A 20 -19.28 15.43 -7.17
C PHE A 20 -19.60 15.63 -8.67
N GLY A 21 -20.26 16.71 -8.98
CA GLY A 21 -20.80 16.95 -10.32
C GLY A 21 -21.81 15.87 -10.72
N ARG A 22 -21.46 15.03 -11.73
CA ARG A 22 -22.31 13.90 -12.18
C ARG A 22 -21.96 12.58 -11.50
N PHE A 23 -20.92 12.54 -10.70
CA PHE A 23 -20.46 11.32 -10.03
C PHE A 23 -21.03 11.24 -8.62
N THR A 24 -21.77 10.17 -8.32
CA THR A 24 -22.26 9.86 -6.98
C THR A 24 -21.24 8.99 -6.26
N ALA A 25 -20.56 9.58 -5.27
CA ALA A 25 -19.54 8.90 -4.48
C ALA A 25 -20.11 8.10 -3.30
N LEU A 26 -21.24 8.58 -2.75
CA LEU A 26 -22.03 7.89 -1.73
C LEU A 26 -23.50 7.98 -2.10
N ASP A 27 -24.18 6.85 -2.04
CA ASP A 27 -25.60 6.73 -2.34
C ASP A 27 -26.32 6.03 -1.17
N ASN A 28 -27.01 6.81 -0.35
CA ASN A 28 -27.83 6.34 0.77
C ASN A 28 -27.09 5.39 1.74
N VAL A 29 -25.88 5.75 2.14
CA VAL A 29 -25.00 4.90 2.96
C VAL A 29 -25.35 5.04 4.45
N SER A 30 -25.70 3.91 5.07
CA SER A 30 -25.94 3.82 6.52
C SER A 30 -24.99 2.78 7.13
N VAL A 31 -24.08 3.26 7.97
CA VAL A 31 -23.11 2.44 8.71
C VAL A 31 -23.25 2.73 10.19
N LYS A 32 -23.39 1.68 11.00
CA LYS A 32 -23.44 1.78 12.46
C LYS A 32 -22.21 1.11 13.06
N VAL A 33 -21.48 1.88 13.89
CA VAL A 33 -20.32 1.44 14.66
C VAL A 33 -20.73 1.46 16.13
N PRO A 34 -20.94 0.30 16.77
CA PRO A 34 -21.34 0.23 18.18
C PRO A 34 -20.24 0.79 19.10
N ALA A 35 -20.62 1.29 20.27
CA ALA A 35 -19.71 1.80 21.27
C ALA A 35 -18.77 0.69 21.78
N GLY A 36 -17.48 1.00 21.91
CA GLY A 36 -16.49 0.05 22.44
C GLY A 36 -16.18 -1.11 21.51
N THR A 37 -16.43 -0.99 20.20
CA THR A 37 -16.09 -2.00 19.20
C THR A 37 -14.96 -1.57 18.28
N PHE A 38 -14.30 -2.55 17.68
CA PHE A 38 -13.34 -2.38 16.60
C PHE A 38 -14.01 -2.80 15.29
N HIS A 39 -14.45 -1.84 14.49
CA HIS A 39 -15.28 -2.06 13.30
C HIS A 39 -14.46 -1.90 12.02
N ALA A 40 -14.56 -2.85 11.09
CA ALA A 40 -13.94 -2.75 9.78
C ALA A 40 -14.85 -2.10 8.73
N LEU A 41 -14.31 -1.19 7.94
CA LEU A 41 -14.94 -0.64 6.73
C LEU A 41 -14.19 -1.16 5.50
N LEU A 42 -14.73 -2.18 4.87
CA LEU A 42 -14.19 -2.80 3.68
C LEU A 42 -14.78 -2.22 2.39
N GLY A 43 -14.06 -2.40 1.30
CA GLY A 43 -14.50 -2.03 -0.04
C GLY A 43 -13.31 -1.81 -0.97
N GLU A 44 -13.52 -1.94 -2.28
CA GLU A 44 -12.49 -1.66 -3.29
C GLU A 44 -12.14 -0.16 -3.34
N ASN A 45 -11.06 0.17 -4.07
CA ASN A 45 -10.72 1.56 -4.36
C ASN A 45 -11.85 2.21 -5.16
N GLY A 46 -12.27 3.42 -4.73
CA GLY A 46 -13.44 4.08 -5.32
C GLY A 46 -14.79 3.60 -4.78
N ALA A 47 -14.84 2.68 -3.81
CA ALA A 47 -16.09 2.22 -3.20
C ALA A 47 -16.80 3.28 -2.34
N GLY A 48 -16.16 4.43 -2.05
CA GLY A 48 -16.72 5.51 -1.26
C GLY A 48 -16.20 5.60 0.18
N LYS A 49 -15.31 4.69 0.63
CA LYS A 49 -14.79 4.66 2.01
C LYS A 49 -14.22 6.00 2.47
N SER A 50 -13.23 6.51 1.73
CA SER A 50 -12.59 7.80 2.06
C SER A 50 -13.55 8.97 1.96
N THR A 51 -14.57 8.93 1.08
CA THR A 51 -15.62 9.96 1.01
C THR A 51 -16.50 9.91 2.26
N LEU A 52 -16.88 8.71 2.72
CA LEU A 52 -17.67 8.52 3.93
C LEU A 52 -16.96 9.09 5.16
N VAL A 53 -15.69 8.71 5.39
CA VAL A 53 -14.94 9.22 6.55
C VAL A 53 -14.64 10.71 6.44
N LYS A 54 -14.42 11.26 5.24
CA LYS A 54 -14.30 12.71 5.03
C LYS A 54 -15.59 13.46 5.32
N CYS A 55 -16.77 12.86 5.09
CA CYS A 55 -18.05 13.43 5.54
C CYS A 55 -18.17 13.37 7.07
N VAL A 56 -17.80 12.26 7.71
CA VAL A 56 -17.79 12.12 9.18
C VAL A 56 -16.84 13.14 9.82
N MET A 57 -15.68 13.36 9.22
CA MET A 57 -14.67 14.33 9.70
C MET A 57 -14.99 15.79 9.33
N GLY A 58 -16.05 16.06 8.56
CA GLY A 58 -16.44 17.42 8.16
C GLY A 58 -15.56 18.06 7.09
N PHE A 59 -14.73 17.29 6.37
CA PHE A 59 -14.04 17.77 5.16
C PHE A 59 -15.01 17.97 4.00
N TYR A 60 -16.04 17.13 3.94
CA TYR A 60 -17.13 17.24 2.98
C TYR A 60 -18.46 17.33 3.72
N THR A 61 -19.32 18.24 3.29
CA THR A 61 -20.71 18.26 3.72
C THR A 61 -21.48 17.26 2.87
N PRO A 62 -22.18 16.27 3.45
CA PRO A 62 -23.05 15.38 2.71
C PRO A 62 -24.20 16.14 2.08
N ASP A 63 -24.67 15.70 0.92
CA ASP A 63 -25.81 16.31 0.22
C ASP A 63 -27.16 15.88 0.85
N LYS A 64 -27.16 14.65 1.43
CA LYS A 64 -28.31 14.10 2.20
C LYS A 64 -27.79 13.20 3.32
N GLY A 65 -28.68 12.91 4.27
CA GLY A 65 -28.41 12.05 5.40
C GLY A 65 -27.93 12.81 6.63
N SER A 66 -27.69 12.08 7.71
CA SER A 66 -27.26 12.64 8.98
C SER A 66 -26.23 11.75 9.68
N LEU A 67 -25.56 12.32 10.68
CA LEU A 67 -24.59 11.66 11.54
C LEU A 67 -25.14 11.64 12.96
N LYS A 68 -25.08 10.48 13.62
CA LYS A 68 -25.40 10.33 15.03
C LYS A 68 -24.17 9.91 15.82
N LEU A 69 -24.04 10.46 17.01
CA LEU A 69 -23.04 10.09 18.01
C LEU A 69 -23.78 9.79 19.32
N ASN A 70 -23.63 8.59 19.87
CA ASN A 70 -24.40 8.10 21.02
C ASN A 70 -25.92 8.32 20.86
N ASP A 71 -26.44 7.93 19.67
CA ASP A 71 -27.84 8.07 19.26
C ASP A 71 -28.37 9.52 19.11
N ALA A 72 -27.58 10.55 19.44
CA ALA A 72 -27.91 11.94 19.23
C ALA A 72 -27.42 12.41 17.85
N GLU A 73 -28.26 13.10 17.11
CA GLU A 73 -27.89 13.69 15.84
C GLU A 73 -26.93 14.87 16.05
N VAL A 74 -25.82 14.86 15.29
CA VAL A 74 -24.76 15.87 15.38
C VAL A 74 -24.48 16.46 14.01
N ALA A 75 -24.15 17.76 13.98
CA ALA A 75 -23.73 18.46 12.77
C ALA A 75 -22.22 18.65 12.79
N VAL A 76 -21.53 18.05 11.81
CA VAL A 76 -20.08 18.21 11.63
C VAL A 76 -19.84 18.96 10.33
N LYS A 77 -19.39 20.22 10.42
CA LYS A 77 -19.14 21.10 9.27
C LYS A 77 -17.65 21.32 9.01
N SER A 78 -16.80 20.93 9.94
CA SER A 78 -15.35 21.08 9.84
C SER A 78 -14.64 19.99 10.66
N PRO A 79 -13.35 19.73 10.39
CA PRO A 79 -12.54 18.81 11.22
C PRO A 79 -12.45 19.26 12.69
N ARG A 80 -12.56 20.55 12.97
CA ARG A 80 -12.60 21.08 14.34
C ARG A 80 -13.86 20.65 15.08
N ASP A 81 -15.00 20.61 14.38
CA ASP A 81 -16.26 20.14 14.98
C ASP A 81 -16.16 18.65 15.30
N ALA A 82 -15.58 17.83 14.40
CA ALA A 82 -15.33 16.42 14.64
C ALA A 82 -14.44 16.22 15.88
N GLN A 83 -13.34 16.97 15.95
CA GLN A 83 -12.43 16.95 17.10
C GLN A 83 -13.14 17.33 18.41
N ALA A 84 -13.96 18.38 18.40
CA ALA A 84 -14.73 18.81 19.58
C ALA A 84 -15.72 17.74 20.07
N LEU A 85 -16.17 16.85 19.17
CA LEU A 85 -17.02 15.71 19.46
C LEU A 85 -16.24 14.44 19.86
N GLY A 86 -14.91 14.52 19.95
CA GLY A 86 -14.06 13.38 20.29
C GLY A 86 -13.82 12.41 19.12
N ILE A 87 -14.01 12.84 17.87
CA ILE A 87 -13.75 12.05 16.66
C ILE A 87 -12.39 12.44 16.10
N GLY A 88 -11.47 11.48 15.99
CA GLY A 88 -10.13 11.68 15.42
C GLY A 88 -9.83 10.70 14.30
N MET A 89 -8.90 11.07 13.41
CA MET A 89 -8.52 10.24 12.26
C MET A 89 -7.00 10.14 12.14
N VAL A 90 -6.51 8.90 11.99
CA VAL A 90 -5.17 8.60 11.47
C VAL A 90 -5.31 8.45 9.97
N TYR A 91 -4.55 9.23 9.23
CA TYR A 91 -4.56 9.26 7.77
C TYR A 91 -3.56 8.25 7.20
N GLN A 92 -3.76 7.85 5.95
CA GLN A 92 -2.84 6.99 5.21
C GLN A 92 -1.43 7.58 5.09
N HIS A 93 -1.33 8.92 4.99
CA HIS A 93 -0.05 9.65 5.04
C HIS A 93 0.09 10.38 6.37
N PHE A 94 1.29 10.36 6.93
CA PHE A 94 1.54 11.02 8.21
C PHE A 94 1.22 12.52 8.16
N THR A 95 0.55 13.01 9.20
CA THR A 95 0.23 14.43 9.38
C THR A 95 1.19 15.12 10.36
N LEU A 96 2.24 14.43 10.75
CA LEU A 96 3.29 14.93 11.64
C LEU A 96 4.18 15.95 10.93
N VAL A 97 4.67 16.92 11.67
CA VAL A 97 5.65 17.90 11.17
C VAL A 97 7.05 17.30 11.31
N PRO A 98 7.77 16.99 10.21
CA PRO A 98 9.01 16.22 10.25
C PRO A 98 10.15 16.89 11.02
N SER A 99 10.22 18.23 10.98
CA SER A 99 11.27 19.04 11.63
C SER A 99 11.07 19.19 13.13
N LEU A 100 9.85 18.96 13.65
CA LEU A 100 9.54 19.03 15.07
C LEU A 100 9.83 17.69 15.75
N THR A 101 10.14 17.74 17.05
CA THR A 101 10.23 16.55 17.89
C THR A 101 8.86 15.91 18.11
N ALA A 102 8.81 14.66 18.59
CA ALA A 102 7.56 14.00 18.94
C ALA A 102 6.78 14.79 20.02
N ALA A 103 7.49 15.32 21.03
CA ALA A 103 6.86 16.18 22.05
C ALA A 103 6.24 17.45 21.46
N GLU A 104 6.96 18.13 20.57
CA GLU A 104 6.46 19.35 19.90
C GLU A 104 5.25 19.06 19.03
N ASN A 105 5.24 17.94 18.29
CA ASN A 105 4.07 17.53 17.52
C ASN A 105 2.83 17.30 18.40
N LEU A 106 3.00 16.63 19.55
CA LEU A 106 1.89 16.41 20.50
C LEU A 106 1.36 17.73 21.07
N VAL A 107 2.25 18.60 21.55
CA VAL A 107 1.85 19.88 22.16
C VAL A 107 1.25 20.84 21.14
N ALA A 108 1.84 20.95 19.93
CA ALA A 108 1.34 21.82 18.87
C ALA A 108 -0.03 21.38 18.29
N SER A 109 -0.41 20.13 18.47
CA SER A 109 -1.71 19.62 18.04
C SER A 109 -2.89 20.06 18.92
N ARG A 110 -2.62 20.58 20.12
CA ARG A 110 -3.64 21.04 21.07
C ARG A 110 -4.20 22.40 20.67
N ALA A 111 -5.52 22.53 20.71
CA ALA A 111 -6.20 23.81 20.46
C ALA A 111 -5.97 24.86 21.56
N ASP A 112 -5.67 24.40 22.79
CA ASP A 112 -5.43 25.23 23.97
C ASP A 112 -3.94 25.44 24.27
N ALA A 113 -3.05 25.14 23.30
CA ALA A 113 -1.62 25.35 23.48
C ALA A 113 -1.31 26.83 23.74
N PRO A 114 -0.57 27.18 24.82
CA PRO A 114 -0.26 28.56 25.11
C PRO A 114 0.73 29.15 24.10
N ALA A 115 0.66 30.46 23.88
CA ALA A 115 1.59 31.15 22.96
C ALA A 115 3.07 31.03 23.42
N VAL A 116 3.32 30.87 24.72
CA VAL A 116 4.63 30.58 25.29
C VAL A 116 4.56 29.25 26.03
N ILE A 117 5.28 28.25 25.54
CA ILE A 117 5.23 26.88 26.06
C ILE A 117 6.24 26.73 27.20
N ASN A 118 5.76 26.30 28.37
CA ASN A 118 6.62 25.86 29.47
C ASN A 118 7.00 24.37 29.27
N TRP A 119 8.11 24.14 28.58
CA TRP A 119 8.56 22.79 28.22
C TRP A 119 8.80 21.86 29.40
N ARG A 120 9.18 22.37 30.58
CA ARG A 120 9.34 21.54 31.78
C ARG A 120 7.99 20.94 32.17
N GLN A 121 6.97 21.77 32.25
CA GLN A 121 5.61 21.35 32.64
C GLN A 121 4.99 20.44 31.59
N GLU A 122 5.16 20.77 30.29
CA GLU A 122 4.61 19.93 29.22
C GLU A 122 5.31 18.57 29.14
N ARG A 123 6.61 18.47 29.39
CA ARG A 123 7.31 17.18 29.47
C ARG A 123 6.81 16.32 30.64
N GLU A 124 6.59 16.90 31.81
CA GLU A 124 5.98 16.18 32.94
C GLU A 124 4.59 15.65 32.58
N ARG A 125 3.77 16.45 31.91
CA ARG A 125 2.44 16.03 31.38
C ARG A 125 2.55 14.89 30.38
N LEU A 126 3.42 15.01 29.38
CA LEU A 126 3.60 14.01 28.34
C LEU A 126 4.12 12.69 28.94
N GLN A 127 5.04 12.74 29.91
CA GLN A 127 5.54 11.55 30.60
C GLN A 127 4.41 10.87 31.40
N ALA A 128 3.59 11.63 32.12
CA ALA A 128 2.44 11.12 32.85
C ALA A 128 1.37 10.52 31.90
N PHE A 129 1.16 11.10 30.72
CA PHE A 129 0.31 10.55 29.68
C PHE A 129 0.88 9.25 29.13
N LEU A 130 2.15 9.23 28.69
CA LEU A 130 2.78 8.05 28.12
C LEU A 130 2.89 6.89 29.13
N ALA A 131 2.99 7.19 30.42
CA ALA A 131 3.00 6.13 31.45
C ALA A 131 1.69 5.31 31.48
N LYS A 132 0.59 5.87 30.99
CA LYS A 132 -0.72 5.22 30.90
C LYS A 132 -0.95 4.53 29.53
N MET A 133 -0.08 4.82 28.54
CA MET A 133 -0.24 4.29 27.19
C MET A 133 0.49 2.94 27.05
N PRO A 134 -0.06 2.05 26.22
CA PRO A 134 0.51 0.72 26.03
C PRO A 134 1.82 0.71 25.24
N PHE A 135 2.13 1.79 24.51
CA PHE A 135 3.37 1.94 23.76
C PHE A 135 3.98 3.33 23.94
N ARG A 136 5.26 3.45 23.65
CA ARG A 136 6.04 4.67 23.84
C ARG A 136 6.77 5.07 22.58
N VAL A 137 7.04 6.38 22.45
CA VAL A 137 7.89 6.97 21.42
C VAL A 137 8.93 7.87 22.07
N PRO A 138 10.13 8.01 21.46
CA PRO A 138 11.16 8.93 21.94
C PRO A 138 10.70 10.38 21.76
N LEU A 139 10.38 11.07 22.87
CA LEU A 139 9.79 12.42 22.82
C LEU A 139 10.73 13.49 22.28
N ASP A 140 12.04 13.35 22.47
CA ASP A 140 13.05 14.39 22.18
C ASP A 140 13.66 14.25 20.76
N ARG A 141 13.28 13.24 20.00
CA ARG A 141 13.79 13.03 18.64
C ARG A 141 12.91 13.75 17.61
N PRO A 142 13.52 14.40 16.59
CA PRO A 142 12.80 14.92 15.44
C PRO A 142 12.04 13.80 14.73
N VAL A 143 10.80 14.07 14.29
CA VAL A 143 9.96 13.06 13.60
C VAL A 143 10.62 12.57 12.32
N SER A 144 11.42 13.38 11.62
CA SER A 144 12.18 12.95 10.45
C SER A 144 13.11 11.75 10.74
N SER A 145 13.64 11.65 11.98
CA SER A 145 14.56 10.58 12.40
C SER A 145 13.86 9.34 12.99
N LEU A 146 12.53 9.37 13.11
CA LEU A 146 11.76 8.23 13.63
C LEU A 146 11.54 7.18 12.53
N ALA A 147 11.56 5.90 12.91
CA ALA A 147 11.13 4.81 12.05
C ALA A 147 9.64 4.93 11.71
N ALA A 148 9.19 4.27 10.63
CA ALA A 148 7.80 4.33 10.21
C ALA A 148 6.83 3.86 11.30
N GLY A 149 7.15 2.76 12.01
CA GLY A 149 6.36 2.28 13.14
C GLY A 149 6.29 3.26 14.30
N GLU A 150 7.39 3.97 14.62
CA GLU A 150 7.39 5.01 15.65
C GLU A 150 6.51 6.21 15.25
N LYS A 151 6.53 6.60 13.96
CA LYS A 151 5.65 7.65 13.43
C LYS A 151 4.18 7.26 13.53
N GLN A 152 3.86 6.01 13.20
CA GLN A 152 2.49 5.49 13.31
C GLN A 152 2.01 5.48 14.76
N LYS A 153 2.86 4.98 15.69
CA LYS A 153 2.59 5.06 17.15
C LYS A 153 2.35 6.50 17.59
N LEU A 154 3.13 7.45 17.09
CA LEU A 154 2.98 8.88 17.40
C LEU A 154 1.67 9.48 16.88
N GLU A 155 1.22 9.13 15.65
CA GLU A 155 -0.09 9.56 15.12
C GLU A 155 -1.25 9.09 16.02
N ILE A 156 -1.20 7.84 16.47
CA ILE A 156 -2.23 7.29 17.38
C ILE A 156 -2.16 7.97 18.75
N LEU A 157 -0.95 8.12 19.32
CA LEU A 157 -0.74 8.83 20.59
C LEU A 157 -1.25 10.27 20.53
N LYS A 158 -1.08 10.95 19.40
CA LYS A 158 -1.61 12.31 19.18
C LYS A 158 -3.13 12.35 19.35
N LEU A 159 -3.87 11.40 18.76
CA LEU A 159 -5.32 11.34 18.93
C LEU A 159 -5.73 11.08 20.38
N LEU A 160 -5.06 10.13 21.03
CA LEU A 160 -5.33 9.80 22.44
C LEU A 160 -4.95 10.96 23.38
N TYR A 161 -3.88 11.70 23.08
CA TYR A 161 -3.46 12.89 23.83
C TYR A 161 -4.47 14.05 23.69
N LEU A 162 -5.16 14.13 22.56
CA LEU A 162 -6.26 15.06 22.29
C LEU A 162 -7.63 14.56 22.83
N ASP A 163 -7.63 13.49 23.62
CA ASP A 163 -8.84 12.87 24.20
C ASP A 163 -9.86 12.42 23.14
N GLN A 164 -9.37 12.06 21.94
CA GLN A 164 -10.26 11.50 20.91
C GLN A 164 -10.65 10.07 21.32
N ARG A 165 -11.96 9.78 21.28
CA ARG A 165 -12.52 8.51 21.76
C ARG A 165 -13.19 7.68 20.65
N PHE A 166 -13.49 8.30 19.51
CA PHE A 166 -13.85 7.63 18.27
C PHE A 166 -12.69 7.78 17.29
N LEU A 167 -12.01 6.67 17.00
CA LEU A 167 -10.82 6.66 16.15
C LEU A 167 -11.14 6.11 14.77
N ILE A 168 -10.87 6.89 13.73
CA ILE A 168 -10.88 6.44 12.35
C ILE A 168 -9.45 6.15 11.94
N LEU A 169 -9.18 4.93 11.48
CA LEU A 169 -7.84 4.45 11.10
C LEU A 169 -7.85 4.12 9.59
N ASP A 170 -7.20 4.95 8.78
CA ASP A 170 -7.15 4.73 7.32
C ASP A 170 -5.85 4.01 6.95
N GLU A 171 -5.94 2.71 6.67
CA GLU A 171 -4.84 1.79 6.39
C GLU A 171 -3.67 1.90 7.40
N PRO A 172 -3.92 1.74 8.71
CA PRO A 172 -2.96 2.09 9.76
C PRO A 172 -1.70 1.23 9.76
N THR A 173 -1.65 0.15 9.02
CA THR A 173 -0.56 -0.85 9.02
C THR A 173 0.22 -0.91 7.72
N SER A 174 -0.01 0.01 6.79
CA SER A 174 0.60 -0.03 5.46
C SER A 174 2.14 0.10 5.48
N VAL A 175 2.70 0.73 6.51
CA VAL A 175 4.14 0.98 6.66
C VAL A 175 4.76 0.23 7.85
N LEU A 176 4.04 -0.73 8.44
CA LEU A 176 4.44 -1.46 9.63
C LEU A 176 4.92 -2.88 9.31
N THR A 177 5.87 -3.36 10.09
CA THR A 177 6.14 -4.80 10.13
C THR A 177 4.93 -5.56 10.66
N PRO A 178 4.76 -6.85 10.33
CA PRO A 178 3.64 -7.64 10.84
C PRO A 178 3.53 -7.66 12.36
N GLY A 179 4.68 -7.72 13.07
CA GLY A 179 4.72 -7.70 14.52
C GLY A 179 4.27 -6.35 15.11
N GLU A 180 4.69 -5.23 14.50
CA GLU A 180 4.24 -3.88 14.91
C GLU A 180 2.75 -3.69 14.63
N ALA A 181 2.26 -4.19 13.50
CA ALA A 181 0.84 -4.14 13.15
C ALA A 181 0.00 -4.92 14.18
N ASP A 182 0.41 -6.14 14.51
CA ASP A 182 -0.27 -6.98 15.49
C ASP A 182 -0.24 -6.35 16.89
N GLU A 183 0.89 -5.76 17.31
CA GLU A 183 1.01 -5.02 18.55
C GLU A 183 0.02 -3.85 18.62
N ILE A 184 0.05 -2.97 17.63
CA ILE A 184 -0.76 -1.75 17.63
C ILE A 184 -2.26 -2.08 17.54
N LEU A 185 -2.66 -2.96 16.60
CA LEU A 185 -4.06 -3.31 16.43
C LEU A 185 -4.61 -4.08 17.64
N GLY A 186 -3.81 -4.98 18.23
CA GLY A 186 -4.17 -5.70 19.46
C GLY A 186 -4.41 -4.75 20.63
N LEU A 187 -3.54 -3.77 20.82
CA LEU A 187 -3.69 -2.76 21.89
C LEU A 187 -4.92 -1.88 21.69
N LEU A 188 -5.21 -1.45 20.46
CA LEU A 188 -6.41 -0.66 20.16
C LEU A 188 -7.68 -1.49 20.34
N LYS A 189 -7.66 -2.78 19.99
CA LYS A 189 -8.77 -3.72 20.24
C LYS A 189 -9.04 -3.85 21.73
N ASP A 190 -7.98 -4.05 22.54
CA ASP A 190 -8.11 -4.15 23.99
C ASP A 190 -8.68 -2.86 24.60
N MET A 191 -8.24 -1.69 24.14
CA MET A 191 -8.80 -0.40 24.58
C MET A 191 -10.29 -0.27 24.20
N ALA A 192 -10.67 -0.72 23.00
CA ALA A 192 -12.07 -0.73 22.57
C ALA A 192 -12.90 -1.67 23.47
N HIS A 193 -12.44 -2.90 23.72
CA HIS A 193 -13.14 -3.85 24.56
C HIS A 193 -13.24 -3.41 26.04
N ARG A 194 -12.30 -2.61 26.53
CA ARG A 194 -12.44 -1.93 27.83
C ARG A 194 -13.38 -0.72 27.81
N GLY A 195 -13.89 -0.37 26.62
CA GLY A 195 -14.80 0.76 26.43
C GLY A 195 -14.12 2.12 26.45
N GLU A 196 -12.80 2.18 26.40
CA GLU A 196 -12.02 3.44 26.40
C GLU A 196 -12.14 4.19 25.09
N ILE A 197 -12.21 3.47 23.97
CA ILE A 197 -12.36 4.00 22.61
C ILE A 197 -13.39 3.19 21.82
N THR A 198 -13.77 3.73 20.66
CA THR A 198 -14.42 3.00 19.56
C THR A 198 -13.55 3.21 18.32
N ALA A 199 -13.31 2.18 17.53
CA ALA A 199 -12.45 2.29 16.35
C ALA A 199 -13.19 1.88 15.07
N LEU A 200 -13.01 2.67 14.00
CA LEU A 200 -13.40 2.36 12.64
C LEU A 200 -12.14 2.24 11.78
N MET A 201 -11.79 1.03 11.37
CA MET A 201 -10.61 0.75 10.55
C MET A 201 -10.97 0.57 9.09
N ILE A 202 -10.36 1.34 8.23
CA ILE A 202 -10.39 1.14 6.79
C ILE A 202 -9.16 0.30 6.44
N THR A 203 -9.38 -0.88 5.87
CA THR A 203 -8.32 -1.77 5.40
C THR A 203 -8.82 -2.62 4.24
N HIS A 204 -7.91 -3.17 3.47
CA HIS A 204 -8.18 -4.19 2.47
C HIS A 204 -7.57 -5.56 2.87
N LYS A 205 -6.89 -5.63 4.03
CA LYS A 205 -6.23 -6.84 4.53
C LYS A 205 -7.19 -7.65 5.39
N PHE A 206 -7.74 -8.72 4.82
CA PHE A 206 -8.71 -9.60 5.52
C PHE A 206 -8.15 -10.20 6.80
N ARG A 207 -6.84 -10.52 6.84
CA ARG A 207 -6.19 -11.04 8.06
C ARG A 207 -6.36 -10.08 9.25
N GLU A 208 -6.18 -8.79 9.03
CA GLU A 208 -6.35 -7.79 10.08
C GLU A 208 -7.81 -7.70 10.54
N VAL A 209 -8.74 -7.80 9.59
CA VAL A 209 -10.17 -7.80 9.92
C VAL A 209 -10.52 -9.01 10.77
N GLU A 210 -10.12 -10.22 10.37
CA GLU A 210 -10.40 -11.46 11.10
C GLU A 210 -9.75 -11.49 12.48
N ALA A 211 -8.52 -10.96 12.62
CA ALA A 211 -7.79 -10.99 13.88
C ALA A 211 -8.26 -9.93 14.89
N PHE A 212 -8.64 -8.76 14.41
CA PHE A 212 -8.79 -7.60 15.29
C PHE A 212 -10.19 -6.99 15.29
N CYS A 213 -11.00 -7.13 14.24
CA CYS A 213 -12.32 -6.49 14.18
C CYS A 213 -13.44 -7.37 14.76
N ASP A 214 -14.42 -6.72 15.37
CA ASP A 214 -15.64 -7.35 15.89
C ASP A 214 -16.72 -7.42 14.82
N ASP A 215 -16.91 -6.31 14.09
CA ASP A 215 -17.92 -6.13 13.07
C ASP A 215 -17.29 -5.61 11.77
N VAL A 216 -17.98 -5.82 10.67
CA VAL A 216 -17.58 -5.33 9.35
C VAL A 216 -18.75 -4.71 8.60
N SER A 217 -18.48 -3.60 7.89
CA SER A 217 -19.38 -3.05 6.87
C SER A 217 -18.64 -3.02 5.53
N VAL A 218 -19.34 -3.42 4.46
CA VAL A 218 -18.75 -3.49 3.12
C VAL A 218 -19.43 -2.46 2.22
N LEU A 219 -18.59 -1.58 1.64
CA LEU A 219 -19.01 -0.62 0.62
C LEU A 219 -18.61 -1.09 -0.78
N ARG A 220 -19.48 -0.88 -1.74
CA ARG A 220 -19.22 -1.11 -3.16
C ARG A 220 -19.93 -0.07 -4.01
N ARG A 221 -19.19 0.64 -4.87
CA ARG A 221 -19.72 1.67 -5.79
C ARG A 221 -20.61 2.71 -5.10
N GLY A 222 -20.18 3.19 -3.95
CA GLY A 222 -20.89 4.21 -3.19
C GLY A 222 -22.07 3.73 -2.35
N ALA A 223 -22.37 2.43 -2.31
CA ALA A 223 -23.46 1.88 -1.51
C ALA A 223 -22.93 0.84 -0.49
N LYS A 224 -23.62 0.70 0.65
CA LYS A 224 -23.38 -0.42 1.58
C LYS A 224 -24.06 -1.66 1.03
N VAL A 225 -23.27 -2.70 0.77
CA VAL A 225 -23.75 -3.96 0.15
C VAL A 225 -23.83 -5.12 1.12
N GLY A 226 -23.25 -5.00 2.32
CA GLY A 226 -23.29 -6.05 3.32
C GLY A 226 -22.55 -5.65 4.58
N GLY A 227 -22.43 -6.60 5.49
CA GLY A 227 -21.74 -6.48 6.77
C GLY A 227 -22.32 -7.44 7.80
N GLY A 228 -21.70 -7.52 8.96
CA GLY A 228 -22.10 -8.37 10.07
C GLY A 228 -20.98 -8.54 11.07
N LYS A 229 -21.10 -9.52 11.95
CA LYS A 229 -20.01 -9.90 12.87
C LYS A 229 -18.93 -10.65 12.11
N VAL A 230 -17.68 -10.28 12.34
CA VAL A 230 -16.52 -10.89 11.66
C VAL A 230 -16.46 -12.40 11.91
N GLY A 231 -16.77 -12.88 13.12
CA GLY A 231 -16.79 -14.31 13.46
C GLY A 231 -17.88 -15.14 12.76
N GLU A 232 -18.86 -14.48 12.10
CA GLU A 232 -19.95 -15.14 11.36
C GLU A 232 -19.74 -15.08 9.84
N LEU A 233 -18.71 -14.37 9.36
CA LEU A 233 -18.41 -14.16 7.93
C LEU A 233 -17.05 -14.77 7.58
N SER A 234 -17.02 -15.57 6.53
CA SER A 234 -15.75 -16.04 5.97
C SER A 234 -15.07 -14.95 5.12
N THR A 235 -13.75 -15.01 4.98
CA THR A 235 -12.96 -14.16 4.05
C THR A 235 -13.57 -14.18 2.64
N ARG A 236 -14.05 -15.36 2.19
CA ARG A 236 -14.66 -15.52 0.87
C ARG A 236 -15.97 -14.73 0.73
N GLU A 237 -16.81 -14.73 1.76
CA GLU A 237 -18.06 -13.95 1.77
C GLU A 237 -17.77 -12.45 1.79
N MET A 238 -16.84 -11.99 2.63
CA MET A 238 -16.41 -10.59 2.66
C MET A 238 -15.85 -10.15 1.30
N ALA A 239 -14.99 -10.96 0.69
CA ALA A 239 -14.47 -10.70 -0.66
C ALA A 239 -15.58 -10.69 -1.72
N ALA A 240 -16.52 -11.62 -1.69
CA ALA A 240 -17.65 -11.66 -2.61
C ALA A 240 -18.54 -10.40 -2.51
N MET A 241 -18.77 -9.88 -1.30
CA MET A 241 -19.49 -8.62 -1.10
C MET A 241 -18.73 -7.44 -1.72
N MET A 242 -17.41 -7.38 -1.57
CA MET A 242 -16.57 -6.32 -2.13
C MET A 242 -16.57 -6.34 -3.66
N ILE A 243 -16.41 -7.51 -4.25
CA ILE A 243 -16.21 -7.72 -5.70
C ILE A 243 -17.56 -7.76 -6.44
N GLY A 244 -18.58 -8.36 -5.84
CA GLY A 244 -19.87 -8.64 -6.47
C GLY A 244 -19.74 -9.68 -7.58
N ASP A 245 -20.31 -9.37 -8.76
CA ASP A 245 -20.33 -10.28 -9.92
C ASP A 245 -19.01 -10.27 -10.72
N ALA A 246 -17.98 -9.57 -10.27
CA ALA A 246 -16.70 -9.55 -10.96
C ALA A 246 -16.01 -10.92 -10.85
N VAL A 247 -15.55 -11.44 -11.97
CA VAL A 247 -14.79 -12.68 -12.02
C VAL A 247 -13.36 -12.44 -11.56
N VAL A 248 -13.01 -13.02 -10.42
CA VAL A 248 -11.62 -13.03 -9.94
C VAL A 248 -10.87 -14.11 -10.68
N ARG A 249 -9.77 -13.74 -11.34
CA ARG A 249 -8.88 -14.71 -11.98
C ARG A 249 -8.21 -15.55 -10.87
N PRO A 250 -8.38 -16.88 -10.88
CA PRO A 250 -7.69 -17.71 -9.89
C PRO A 250 -6.18 -17.59 -10.08
N SER A 251 -5.42 -17.61 -8.98
CA SER A 251 -3.98 -17.70 -9.04
C SER A 251 -3.56 -18.93 -9.83
N ALA A 252 -2.64 -18.76 -10.79
CA ALA A 252 -2.15 -19.90 -11.57
C ALA A 252 -1.41 -20.86 -10.62
N ALA A 253 -1.75 -22.13 -10.67
CA ALA A 253 -1.04 -23.13 -9.89
C ALA A 253 0.45 -23.15 -10.26
N ARG A 254 1.31 -23.30 -9.26
CA ARG A 254 2.75 -23.42 -9.47
C ARG A 254 3.05 -24.71 -10.25
N THR A 255 3.70 -24.58 -11.39
CA THR A 255 4.26 -25.73 -12.12
C THR A 255 5.67 -26.01 -11.62
N VAL A 256 6.03 -27.28 -11.51
CA VAL A 256 7.39 -27.66 -11.14
C VAL A 256 8.33 -27.26 -12.28
N SER A 257 9.20 -26.28 -12.02
CA SER A 257 10.26 -25.91 -12.95
C SER A 257 11.44 -26.88 -12.75
N GLY A 258 11.72 -27.71 -13.74
CA GLY A 258 12.92 -28.59 -13.73
C GLY A 258 14.22 -27.88 -14.09
N LYS A 259 14.21 -26.56 -14.30
CA LYS A 259 15.38 -25.78 -14.71
C LYS A 259 16.07 -25.17 -13.49
N SER A 260 17.35 -25.52 -13.30
CA SER A 260 18.21 -25.00 -12.23
C SER A 260 19.11 -23.85 -12.68
N ASP A 261 18.98 -23.39 -13.94
CA ASP A 261 19.89 -22.43 -14.55
C ASP A 261 19.79 -21.07 -13.86
N LYS A 262 20.93 -20.49 -13.54
CA LYS A 262 21.01 -19.11 -13.03
C LYS A 262 20.61 -18.16 -14.17
N MET A 263 19.61 -17.33 -13.93
CA MET A 263 19.14 -16.36 -14.91
C MET A 263 19.52 -14.94 -14.54
N LEU A 264 19.44 -14.59 -13.26
CA LEU A 264 19.86 -13.29 -12.73
C LEU A 264 20.80 -13.56 -11.55
N GLU A 265 21.99 -12.99 -11.57
CA GLU A 265 22.94 -13.00 -10.46
C GLU A 265 23.36 -11.56 -10.14
N ILE A 266 23.22 -11.18 -8.89
CA ILE A 266 23.66 -9.90 -8.34
C ILE A 266 24.80 -10.24 -7.39
N ALA A 267 25.98 -9.66 -7.61
CA ALA A 267 27.17 -9.98 -6.86
C ALA A 267 27.82 -8.72 -6.29
N GLY A 268 27.87 -8.63 -4.96
CA GLY A 268 28.54 -7.56 -4.22
C GLY A 268 28.05 -6.16 -4.60
N LEU A 269 26.76 -5.97 -4.82
CA LEU A 269 26.21 -4.71 -5.34
C LEU A 269 26.22 -3.61 -4.28
N PHE A 270 26.73 -2.42 -4.66
CA PHE A 270 26.63 -1.18 -3.87
C PHE A 270 25.93 -0.11 -4.68
N VAL A 271 24.95 0.54 -4.05
CA VAL A 271 24.16 1.63 -4.66
C VAL A 271 23.96 2.74 -3.62
N GLU A 272 24.26 3.98 -4.00
CA GLU A 272 24.06 5.15 -3.13
C GLU A 272 22.63 5.67 -3.21
N ASN A 273 22.15 6.24 -2.08
CA ASN A 273 20.94 7.05 -2.05
C ASN A 273 21.22 8.50 -2.48
N ASP A 274 20.20 9.36 -2.44
CA ASP A 274 20.32 10.77 -2.84
C ASP A 274 21.20 11.61 -1.89
N GLU A 275 21.52 11.07 -0.69
CA GLU A 275 22.41 11.69 0.29
C GLU A 275 23.88 11.22 0.15
N GLY A 276 24.18 10.37 -0.85
CA GLY A 276 25.53 9.81 -1.06
C GLY A 276 25.91 8.70 -0.07
N ARG A 277 24.94 8.11 0.62
CA ARG A 277 25.17 6.95 1.51
C ARG A 277 24.84 5.66 0.79
N ASP A 278 25.58 4.60 1.11
CA ASP A 278 25.30 3.28 0.56
C ASP A 278 23.96 2.75 1.10
N ALA A 279 22.91 2.81 0.27
CA ALA A 279 21.61 2.25 0.57
C ALA A 279 21.54 0.75 0.26
N VAL A 280 22.32 0.29 -0.72
CA VAL A 280 22.61 -1.12 -0.98
C VAL A 280 24.11 -1.29 -0.74
N ALA A 281 24.50 -2.25 0.11
CA ALA A 281 25.85 -2.32 0.69
C ALA A 281 26.43 -3.73 0.66
N GLY A 282 26.76 -4.25 -0.53
CA GLY A 282 27.26 -5.61 -0.73
C GLY A 282 26.10 -6.62 -0.80
N PHE A 283 25.14 -6.35 -1.69
CA PHE A 283 23.97 -7.19 -1.89
C PHE A 283 24.29 -8.34 -2.86
N ASP A 284 24.05 -9.58 -2.41
CA ASP A 284 24.25 -10.81 -3.19
C ASP A 284 22.93 -11.56 -3.32
N LEU A 285 22.53 -11.91 -4.54
CA LEU A 285 21.33 -12.70 -4.79
C LEU A 285 21.38 -13.40 -6.14
N THR A 286 20.87 -14.63 -6.19
CA THR A 286 20.69 -15.38 -7.45
C THR A 286 19.22 -15.76 -7.62
N VAL A 287 18.68 -15.53 -8.82
CA VAL A 287 17.33 -15.95 -9.22
C VAL A 287 17.46 -16.93 -10.40
N ARG A 288 16.78 -18.08 -10.29
CA ARG A 288 16.84 -19.15 -11.29
C ARG A 288 15.68 -19.08 -12.27
N ALA A 289 15.81 -19.81 -13.37
CA ALA A 289 14.73 -19.96 -14.36
C ALA A 289 13.48 -20.59 -13.74
N GLY A 290 12.32 -19.94 -13.92
CA GLY A 290 11.04 -20.40 -13.37
C GLY A 290 10.97 -20.29 -11.84
N GLU A 291 11.69 -19.33 -11.25
CA GLU A 291 11.71 -19.04 -9.83
C GLU A 291 11.25 -17.60 -9.57
N ILE A 292 10.46 -17.41 -8.53
CA ILE A 292 10.19 -16.10 -7.94
C ILE A 292 10.98 -15.98 -6.65
N VAL A 293 11.92 -15.03 -6.59
CA VAL A 293 12.58 -14.65 -5.33
C VAL A 293 11.93 -13.34 -4.85
N GLY A 294 11.27 -13.40 -3.71
CA GLY A 294 10.65 -12.25 -3.07
C GLY A 294 11.62 -11.56 -2.14
N ILE A 295 11.77 -10.25 -2.26
CA ILE A 295 12.53 -9.41 -1.34
C ILE A 295 11.57 -8.72 -0.39
N ALA A 296 11.59 -9.14 0.87
CA ALA A 296 10.87 -8.53 1.97
C ALA A 296 11.79 -7.55 2.72
N GLY A 297 11.24 -6.44 3.20
CA GLY A 297 11.98 -5.47 4.01
C GLY A 297 11.10 -4.28 4.38
N VAL A 298 11.49 -3.56 5.44
CA VAL A 298 10.85 -2.30 5.79
C VAL A 298 11.32 -1.20 4.85
N SER A 299 10.43 -0.30 4.48
CA SER A 299 10.75 0.86 3.62
C SER A 299 12.00 1.60 4.12
N GLY A 300 12.91 1.91 3.20
CA GLY A 300 14.18 2.58 3.51
C GLY A 300 15.39 1.65 3.69
N ASN A 301 15.23 0.33 3.57
CA ASN A 301 16.34 -0.63 3.66
C ASN A 301 17.08 -0.88 2.33
N GLY A 302 16.84 -0.06 1.30
CA GLY A 302 17.56 -0.12 0.02
C GLY A 302 16.79 -0.79 -1.13
N GLN A 303 15.53 -1.22 -0.92
CA GLN A 303 14.72 -1.88 -1.94
C GLN A 303 14.54 -1.01 -3.19
N SER A 304 14.15 0.27 -3.00
CA SER A 304 13.92 1.20 -4.11
C SER A 304 15.21 1.45 -4.89
N GLN A 305 16.35 1.67 -4.20
CA GLN A 305 17.65 1.88 -4.82
C GLN A 305 18.13 0.64 -5.59
N LEU A 306 17.87 -0.56 -5.07
CA LEU A 306 18.15 -1.81 -5.77
C LEU A 306 17.37 -1.91 -7.08
N VAL A 307 16.05 -1.65 -7.05
CA VAL A 307 15.18 -1.69 -8.24
C VAL A 307 15.58 -0.61 -9.24
N GLU A 308 15.84 0.61 -8.79
CA GLU A 308 16.32 1.72 -9.63
C GLU A 308 17.64 1.37 -10.33
N ALA A 309 18.59 0.79 -9.61
CA ALA A 309 19.88 0.37 -10.18
C ALA A 309 19.69 -0.73 -11.23
N LEU A 310 18.92 -1.77 -10.93
CA LEU A 310 18.64 -2.86 -11.87
C LEU A 310 17.81 -2.39 -13.08
N SER A 311 17.05 -1.31 -12.95
CA SER A 311 16.27 -0.69 -14.02
C SER A 311 17.01 0.40 -14.79
N GLY A 312 18.28 0.71 -14.43
CA GLY A 312 19.08 1.73 -15.08
C GLY A 312 18.71 3.18 -14.72
N GLN A 313 17.93 3.35 -13.66
CA GLN A 313 17.53 4.69 -13.18
C GLN A 313 18.53 5.26 -12.16
N ARG A 314 19.42 4.42 -11.62
CA ARG A 314 20.45 4.80 -10.65
C ARG A 314 21.78 4.12 -11.00
N PRO A 315 22.93 4.83 -10.88
CA PRO A 315 24.21 4.21 -11.16
C PRO A 315 24.58 3.15 -10.11
N ILE A 316 25.19 2.08 -10.57
CA ILE A 316 25.83 1.09 -9.71
C ILE A 316 27.20 1.62 -9.31
N LYS A 317 27.50 1.68 -8.00
CA LYS A 317 28.79 2.14 -7.47
C LYS A 317 29.85 1.05 -7.53
N LEU A 318 29.53 -0.14 -7.08
CA LEU A 318 30.41 -1.32 -7.08
C LEU A 318 29.58 -2.59 -7.26
N GLY A 319 30.24 -3.69 -7.62
CA GLY A 319 29.61 -4.97 -7.86
C GLY A 319 29.23 -5.18 -9.32
N GLN A 320 28.57 -6.28 -9.60
CA GLN A 320 28.16 -6.63 -10.96
C GLN A 320 26.79 -7.30 -10.97
N VAL A 321 26.12 -7.17 -12.11
CA VAL A 321 24.87 -7.89 -12.39
C VAL A 321 25.10 -8.77 -13.62
N LEU A 322 24.75 -10.03 -13.52
CA LEU A 322 24.87 -10.99 -14.61
C LEU A 322 23.50 -11.52 -15.00
N VAL A 323 23.24 -11.63 -16.30
CA VAL A 323 22.08 -12.34 -16.84
C VAL A 323 22.58 -13.46 -17.74
N ARG A 324 22.22 -14.70 -17.43
CA ARG A 324 22.74 -15.91 -18.10
C ARG A 324 24.27 -15.95 -18.12
N ASP A 325 24.90 -15.71 -16.97
CA ASP A 325 26.35 -15.65 -16.77
C ASP A 325 27.09 -14.63 -17.65
N GLN A 326 26.39 -13.63 -18.21
CA GLN A 326 26.96 -12.53 -18.98
C GLN A 326 26.73 -11.21 -18.28
N ASP A 327 27.70 -10.30 -18.37
CA ASP A 327 27.59 -8.96 -17.79
C ASP A 327 26.34 -8.24 -18.32
N PHE A 328 25.54 -7.72 -17.39
CA PHE A 328 24.35 -6.95 -17.67
C PHE A 328 24.52 -5.52 -17.18
N GLU A 329 24.68 -4.61 -18.11
CA GLU A 329 24.57 -3.17 -17.85
C GLU A 329 23.12 -2.74 -18.11
N PRO A 330 22.45 -2.06 -17.16
CA PRO A 330 21.08 -1.63 -17.33
C PRO A 330 20.93 -0.56 -18.43
N SER A 331 21.03 -0.98 -19.69
CA SER A 331 20.90 -0.17 -20.89
C SER A 331 19.82 -0.75 -21.79
N ARG A 332 19.25 0.06 -22.69
CA ARG A 332 18.20 -0.39 -23.60
C ARG A 332 18.60 -1.63 -24.40
N ASP A 333 19.83 -1.63 -24.92
CA ASP A 333 20.34 -2.73 -25.74
C ASP A 333 20.44 -4.03 -24.94
N HIS A 334 20.90 -3.95 -23.67
CA HIS A 334 20.96 -5.12 -22.79
C HIS A 334 19.57 -5.55 -22.32
N PHE A 335 18.64 -4.64 -22.04
CA PHE A 335 17.24 -5.01 -21.77
C PHE A 335 16.62 -5.80 -22.92
N ASP A 336 16.84 -5.37 -24.15
CA ASP A 336 16.30 -6.05 -25.36
C ASP A 336 17.05 -7.38 -25.59
N LYS A 337 18.39 -7.39 -25.49
CA LYS A 337 19.23 -8.58 -25.70
C LYS A 337 18.92 -9.70 -24.71
N PHE A 338 18.80 -9.38 -23.45
CA PHE A 338 18.62 -10.34 -22.35
C PHE A 338 17.15 -10.52 -21.97
N LYS A 339 16.22 -9.87 -22.67
CA LYS A 339 14.78 -9.94 -22.42
C LYS A 339 14.44 -9.66 -20.94
N VAL A 340 15.08 -8.61 -20.38
CA VAL A 340 14.82 -8.12 -19.04
C VAL A 340 13.70 -7.10 -19.08
N PHE A 341 12.68 -7.29 -18.25
CA PHE A 341 11.52 -6.42 -18.16
C PHE A 341 11.26 -6.00 -16.74
N GLY A 342 10.57 -4.87 -16.56
CA GLY A 342 10.34 -4.31 -15.24
C GLY A 342 8.99 -3.66 -15.05
N LEU A 343 8.43 -3.84 -13.87
CA LEU A 343 7.31 -3.05 -13.36
C LEU A 343 7.80 -2.30 -12.13
N PRO A 344 8.17 -1.02 -12.26
CA PRO A 344 8.63 -0.23 -11.11
C PRO A 344 7.47 0.16 -10.21
N GLU A 345 7.81 0.54 -9.00
CA GLU A 345 6.90 1.21 -8.09
C GLU A 345 6.40 2.54 -8.70
N GLU A 346 5.18 2.96 -8.38
CA GLU A 346 4.53 4.15 -8.96
C GLU A 346 4.63 4.20 -10.50
N PRO A 347 4.04 3.25 -11.25
CA PRO A 347 4.28 3.11 -12.69
C PRO A 347 3.90 4.35 -13.51
N LEU A 348 2.96 5.17 -13.04
CA LEU A 348 2.61 6.41 -13.74
C LEU A 348 3.79 7.40 -13.77
N LYS A 349 4.57 7.45 -12.70
CA LYS A 349 5.72 8.34 -12.54
C LYS A 349 7.00 7.75 -13.14
N ASN A 350 7.24 6.46 -12.88
CA ASN A 350 8.54 5.82 -13.12
C ASN A 350 8.59 5.00 -14.41
N ALA A 351 7.46 4.71 -15.04
CA ALA A 351 7.39 3.87 -16.25
C ALA A 351 6.62 4.48 -17.42
N ASN A 352 6.03 5.64 -17.26
CA ASN A 352 5.16 6.25 -18.26
C ASN A 352 5.44 7.74 -18.45
N ALA A 353 5.07 8.26 -19.62
CA ALA A 353 4.93 9.68 -19.89
C ALA A 353 3.44 10.08 -19.68
N PRO A 354 3.08 10.73 -18.54
CA PRO A 354 1.67 10.92 -18.17
C PRO A 354 0.82 11.69 -19.17
N GLY A 355 1.45 12.60 -19.93
CA GLY A 355 0.78 13.41 -20.96
C GLY A 355 0.60 12.70 -22.32
N MET A 356 1.30 11.59 -22.55
CA MET A 356 1.19 10.81 -23.78
C MET A 356 0.02 9.84 -23.70
N SER A 357 -0.45 9.41 -24.89
CA SER A 357 -1.56 8.46 -24.99
C SER A 357 -1.21 7.08 -24.45
N VAL A 358 -2.22 6.29 -24.15
CA VAL A 358 -2.07 4.86 -23.79
C VAL A 358 -1.31 4.11 -24.88
N ALA A 359 -1.62 4.36 -26.15
CA ALA A 359 -0.96 3.70 -27.29
C ALA A 359 0.54 4.04 -27.37
N GLU A 360 0.92 5.29 -27.16
CA GLU A 360 2.33 5.71 -27.15
C GLU A 360 3.09 5.11 -25.97
N ASN A 361 2.51 5.13 -24.79
CA ASN A 361 3.11 4.50 -23.61
C ASN A 361 3.28 2.97 -23.78
N MET A 362 2.31 2.29 -24.37
CA MET A 362 2.42 0.86 -24.68
C MET A 362 3.47 0.56 -25.76
N ALA A 363 3.85 1.54 -26.58
CA ALA A 363 4.83 1.38 -27.64
C ALA A 363 6.29 1.63 -27.20
N PHE A 364 6.58 2.07 -25.96
CA PHE A 364 7.93 2.46 -25.53
C PHE A 364 9.04 1.43 -25.77
N ARG A 365 8.72 0.14 -25.74
CA ARG A 365 9.68 -0.94 -26.05
C ARG A 365 9.82 -1.23 -27.55
N SER A 366 8.89 -0.73 -28.37
CA SER A 366 8.79 -1.13 -29.78
C SER A 366 8.58 0.04 -30.74
N PHE A 367 8.65 1.28 -30.26
CA PHE A 367 8.36 2.45 -31.10
C PHE A 367 9.30 2.57 -32.32
N ASP A 368 10.53 2.07 -32.24
CA ASP A 368 11.55 2.09 -33.29
C ASP A 368 11.63 0.78 -34.10
N LYS A 369 10.72 -0.17 -33.86
CA LYS A 369 10.65 -1.47 -34.51
C LYS A 369 9.47 -1.53 -35.49
N ALA A 370 9.60 -2.31 -36.58
CA ALA A 370 8.48 -2.59 -37.48
C ALA A 370 7.35 -3.34 -36.74
N PRO A 371 6.09 -3.11 -37.05
CA PRO A 371 5.53 -2.21 -38.05
C PRO A 371 5.29 -0.77 -37.56
N ILE A 372 5.62 -0.44 -36.30
CA ILE A 372 5.38 0.89 -35.67
C ILE A 372 6.32 1.94 -36.31
N ALA A 373 7.57 1.56 -36.59
CA ALA A 373 8.51 2.45 -37.24
C ALA A 373 9.00 1.90 -38.56
N SER A 374 9.19 2.80 -39.53
CA SER A 374 9.96 2.56 -40.77
C SER A 374 11.28 3.32 -40.65
N PHE A 375 12.39 2.69 -41.08
CA PHE A 375 13.75 3.27 -41.00
C PHE A 375 14.16 3.76 -39.57
N LYS A 376 13.59 3.18 -38.52
CA LYS A 376 13.82 3.48 -37.08
C LYS A 376 13.34 4.87 -36.58
N TRP A 377 13.00 5.80 -37.47
CA TRP A 377 12.64 7.17 -37.07
C TRP A 377 11.31 7.67 -37.64
N TRP A 378 10.74 7.00 -38.62
CA TRP A 378 9.42 7.36 -39.18
C TRP A 378 8.32 6.58 -38.47
N LEU A 379 7.65 7.22 -37.50
CA LEU A 379 6.60 6.58 -36.72
C LEU A 379 5.29 6.49 -37.48
N SER A 380 4.63 5.36 -37.36
CA SER A 380 3.33 5.07 -37.99
C SER A 380 2.25 4.93 -36.87
N PRO A 381 1.40 5.94 -36.66
CA PRO A 381 0.38 5.89 -35.60
C PRO A 381 -0.66 4.78 -35.77
N GLY A 382 -0.96 4.38 -37.00
CA GLY A 382 -1.91 3.31 -37.31
C GLY A 382 -1.54 1.96 -36.66
N PRO A 383 -0.38 1.37 -37.01
CA PRO A 383 0.11 0.13 -36.42
C PRO A 383 0.27 0.23 -34.89
N MET A 384 0.70 1.39 -34.37
CA MET A 384 0.81 1.64 -32.91
C MET A 384 -0.56 1.49 -32.22
N ARG A 385 -1.59 2.16 -32.76
CA ARG A 385 -2.97 2.05 -32.24
C ARG A 385 -3.54 0.64 -32.34
N THR A 386 -3.24 -0.06 -33.46
CA THR A 386 -3.71 -1.45 -33.61
C THR A 386 -3.12 -2.34 -32.55
N ARG A 387 -1.79 -2.30 -32.36
CA ARG A 387 -1.13 -3.06 -31.31
C ARG A 387 -1.64 -2.69 -29.91
N ALA A 388 -1.86 -1.40 -29.65
CA ALA A 388 -2.42 -0.96 -28.37
C ALA A 388 -3.81 -1.52 -28.12
N ARG A 389 -4.71 -1.58 -29.13
CA ARG A 389 -6.04 -2.18 -28.97
C ARG A 389 -5.96 -3.68 -28.63
N GLU A 390 -5.04 -4.41 -29.25
CA GLU A 390 -4.80 -5.83 -28.95
C GLU A 390 -4.35 -6.02 -27.50
N LEU A 391 -3.39 -5.20 -27.03
CA LEU A 391 -2.88 -5.24 -25.68
C LEU A 391 -3.94 -4.81 -24.65
N ILE A 392 -4.71 -3.76 -24.94
CA ILE A 392 -5.82 -3.28 -24.12
C ILE A 392 -6.85 -4.40 -23.92
N ALA A 393 -7.22 -5.11 -24.98
CA ALA A 393 -8.16 -6.22 -24.92
C ALA A 393 -7.58 -7.43 -24.16
N LYS A 394 -6.34 -7.83 -24.46
CA LYS A 394 -5.67 -8.99 -23.86
C LYS A 394 -5.45 -8.82 -22.35
N TYR A 395 -5.07 -7.62 -21.90
CA TYR A 395 -4.74 -7.32 -20.50
C TYR A 395 -5.86 -6.60 -19.76
N ASN A 396 -7.05 -6.50 -20.38
CA ASN A 396 -8.25 -5.90 -19.78
C ASN A 396 -8.00 -4.49 -19.21
N VAL A 397 -7.31 -3.65 -19.97
CA VAL A 397 -7.04 -2.25 -19.59
C VAL A 397 -8.30 -1.42 -19.85
N LYS A 398 -8.88 -0.85 -18.80
CA LYS A 398 -10.05 0.02 -18.92
C LYS A 398 -9.62 1.42 -19.34
N THR A 399 -9.89 1.79 -20.56
CA THR A 399 -9.66 3.13 -21.13
C THR A 399 -10.79 3.49 -22.08
N VAL A 400 -11.06 4.79 -22.23
CA VAL A 400 -12.07 5.28 -23.19
C VAL A 400 -11.57 5.19 -24.62
N SER A 401 -10.24 5.23 -24.83
CA SER A 401 -9.60 5.20 -26.14
C SER A 401 -8.11 4.88 -26.01
N PRO A 402 -7.47 4.23 -27.00
CA PRO A 402 -6.01 4.14 -27.06
C PRO A 402 -5.31 5.51 -27.12
N ASP A 403 -6.01 6.54 -27.59
CA ASP A 403 -5.50 7.91 -27.73
C ASP A 403 -5.70 8.75 -26.44
N ALA A 404 -6.39 8.22 -25.42
CA ALA A 404 -6.55 8.92 -24.13
C ALA A 404 -5.20 9.06 -23.42
N PRO A 405 -4.92 10.19 -22.74
CA PRO A 405 -3.73 10.34 -21.91
C PRO A 405 -3.67 9.27 -20.83
N ILE A 406 -2.49 8.65 -20.61
CA ILE A 406 -2.38 7.55 -19.64
C ILE A 406 -2.64 8.00 -18.21
N ARG A 407 -2.40 9.27 -17.89
CA ARG A 407 -2.71 9.87 -16.57
C ARG A 407 -4.20 9.85 -16.20
N ASP A 408 -5.09 9.71 -17.21
CA ASP A 408 -6.53 9.68 -16.97
C ASP A 408 -7.04 8.28 -16.57
N LEU A 409 -6.15 7.28 -16.56
CA LEU A 409 -6.45 5.94 -16.11
C LEU A 409 -6.34 5.85 -14.58
N SER A 410 -7.13 4.94 -13.99
CA SER A 410 -6.91 4.56 -12.58
C SER A 410 -5.57 3.83 -12.42
N GLY A 411 -4.98 3.86 -11.21
CA GLY A 411 -3.69 3.22 -10.90
C GLY A 411 -3.61 1.78 -11.38
N GLY A 412 -4.64 0.95 -11.14
CA GLY A 412 -4.69 -0.43 -11.61
C GLY A 412 -4.70 -0.56 -13.14
N ASN A 413 -5.29 0.38 -13.87
CA ASN A 413 -5.25 0.35 -15.33
C ASN A 413 -3.91 0.86 -15.87
N VAL A 414 -3.24 1.80 -15.19
CA VAL A 414 -1.86 2.18 -15.51
C VAL A 414 -0.93 0.97 -15.34
N GLN A 415 -1.02 0.25 -14.23
CA GLN A 415 -0.22 -0.96 -13.99
C GLN A 415 -0.49 -2.03 -15.04
N ARG A 416 -1.76 -2.30 -15.38
CA ARG A 416 -2.10 -3.24 -16.47
C ARG A 416 -1.54 -2.79 -17.81
N ALA A 417 -1.53 -1.49 -18.13
CA ALA A 417 -0.96 -0.97 -19.36
C ALA A 417 0.56 -1.19 -19.41
N VAL A 418 1.27 -0.99 -18.30
CA VAL A 418 2.71 -1.27 -18.19
C VAL A 418 2.96 -2.77 -18.31
N LEU A 419 2.24 -3.61 -17.55
CA LEU A 419 2.36 -5.07 -17.68
C LEU A 419 2.06 -5.55 -19.11
N ALA A 420 1.04 -5.00 -19.77
CA ALA A 420 0.73 -5.33 -21.15
C ALA A 420 1.91 -5.04 -22.09
N ARG A 421 2.60 -3.93 -21.90
CA ARG A 421 3.82 -3.59 -22.62
C ARG A 421 4.97 -4.53 -22.30
N GLU A 422 5.25 -4.75 -21.01
CA GLU A 422 6.40 -5.50 -20.56
C GLU A 422 6.26 -7.02 -20.79
N LEU A 423 5.05 -7.59 -20.64
CA LEU A 423 4.78 -9.02 -20.78
C LEU A 423 4.26 -9.43 -22.15
N SER A 424 4.31 -8.54 -23.16
CA SER A 424 3.80 -8.83 -24.50
C SER A 424 4.72 -9.73 -25.34
N GLY A 425 5.96 -9.94 -24.92
CA GLY A 425 6.97 -10.79 -25.57
C GLY A 425 7.43 -11.94 -24.67
N ASP A 426 8.53 -12.59 -25.09
CA ASP A 426 9.22 -13.55 -24.24
C ASP A 426 9.98 -12.79 -23.14
N VAL A 427 9.85 -13.25 -21.91
CA VAL A 427 10.49 -12.68 -20.73
C VAL A 427 11.44 -13.69 -20.14
N ASP A 428 12.72 -13.33 -20.01
CA ASP A 428 13.72 -14.16 -19.35
C ASP A 428 13.93 -13.74 -17.90
N VAL A 429 13.94 -12.42 -17.63
CA VAL A 429 14.02 -11.85 -16.29
C VAL A 429 12.92 -10.78 -16.13
N LEU A 430 12.20 -10.86 -15.04
CA LEU A 430 11.16 -9.90 -14.67
C LEU A 430 11.47 -9.30 -13.29
N ILE A 431 11.65 -7.99 -13.23
CA ILE A 431 11.87 -7.23 -11.99
C ILE A 431 10.58 -6.50 -11.64
N VAL A 432 10.00 -6.76 -10.50
CA VAL A 432 8.69 -6.25 -10.11
C VAL A 432 8.77 -5.59 -8.74
N ALA A 433 8.39 -4.32 -8.66
CA ALA A 433 8.39 -3.57 -7.40
C ALA A 433 6.98 -3.12 -7.01
N ASN A 434 6.53 -3.53 -5.83
CA ASN A 434 5.23 -3.21 -5.23
C ASN A 434 4.06 -3.33 -6.24
N PRO A 435 3.92 -4.48 -6.96
CA PRO A 435 3.02 -4.61 -8.11
C PRO A 435 1.54 -4.43 -7.77
N CYS A 436 1.17 -4.67 -6.53
CA CYS A 436 -0.22 -4.62 -6.08
C CYS A 436 -0.53 -3.41 -5.17
N PHE A 437 0.45 -2.52 -4.95
CA PHE A 437 0.27 -1.39 -4.05
C PHE A 437 -0.87 -0.46 -4.50
N GLY A 438 -1.79 -0.18 -3.57
CA GLY A 438 -2.91 0.73 -3.80
C GLY A 438 -3.97 0.25 -4.80
N LEU A 439 -4.01 -1.04 -5.13
CA LEU A 439 -4.96 -1.60 -6.10
C LEU A 439 -6.20 -2.22 -5.45
N ASP A 440 -7.24 -2.37 -6.26
CA ASP A 440 -8.42 -3.14 -5.89
C ASP A 440 -8.15 -4.67 -5.95
N PHE A 441 -8.96 -5.43 -5.23
CA PHE A 441 -8.78 -6.88 -5.08
C PHE A 441 -8.76 -7.65 -6.42
N VAL A 442 -9.59 -7.26 -7.39
CA VAL A 442 -9.64 -7.89 -8.72
C VAL A 442 -8.36 -7.60 -9.50
N SER A 443 -7.86 -6.36 -9.41
CA SER A 443 -6.60 -5.97 -10.04
C SER A 443 -5.40 -6.71 -9.42
N VAL A 444 -5.38 -6.85 -8.09
CA VAL A 444 -4.36 -7.63 -7.36
C VAL A 444 -4.32 -9.08 -7.85
N ALA A 445 -5.46 -9.76 -7.85
CA ALA A 445 -5.55 -11.16 -8.28
C ALA A 445 -5.10 -11.35 -9.75
N ASP A 446 -5.47 -10.41 -10.63
CA ASP A 446 -5.08 -10.45 -12.05
C ASP A 446 -3.57 -10.27 -12.23
N ILE A 447 -2.97 -9.29 -11.55
CA ILE A 447 -1.52 -9.02 -11.61
C ILE A 447 -0.72 -10.20 -11.05
N ARG A 448 -1.11 -10.74 -9.90
CA ARG A 448 -0.47 -11.92 -9.29
C ARG A 448 -0.53 -13.13 -10.22
N ALA A 449 -1.69 -13.36 -10.86
CA ALA A 449 -1.83 -14.43 -11.84
C ALA A 449 -0.91 -14.24 -13.06
N GLN A 450 -0.72 -13.01 -13.56
CA GLN A 450 0.19 -12.71 -14.67
C GLN A 450 1.65 -12.91 -14.29
N ILE A 451 2.08 -12.50 -13.09
CA ILE A 451 3.44 -12.72 -12.58
C ILE A 451 3.71 -14.23 -12.47
N MET A 452 2.79 -14.99 -11.86
CA MET A 452 2.89 -16.44 -11.74
C MET A 452 2.93 -17.14 -13.12
N GLU A 453 2.19 -16.64 -14.09
CA GLU A 453 2.21 -17.15 -15.45
C GLU A 453 3.58 -16.97 -16.12
N GLN A 454 4.27 -15.83 -15.93
CA GLN A 454 5.62 -15.62 -16.45
C GLN A 454 6.63 -16.58 -15.76
N ARG A 455 6.56 -16.72 -14.45
CA ARG A 455 7.35 -17.70 -13.70
C ARG A 455 7.14 -19.10 -14.26
N ASN A 456 5.91 -19.54 -14.48
CA ASN A 456 5.58 -20.86 -15.01
C ASN A 456 6.05 -21.07 -16.46
N ARG A 457 6.23 -20.00 -17.25
CA ARG A 457 6.85 -20.03 -18.57
C ARG A 457 8.39 -20.14 -18.52
N GLY A 458 8.99 -20.01 -17.33
CA GLY A 458 10.41 -20.14 -17.12
C GLY A 458 11.14 -18.83 -16.88
N ALA A 459 10.46 -17.71 -16.75
CA ALA A 459 11.09 -16.44 -16.39
C ALA A 459 11.63 -16.49 -14.95
N ALA A 460 12.79 -15.87 -14.72
CA ALA A 460 13.29 -15.55 -13.39
C ALA A 460 12.61 -14.27 -12.92
N VAL A 461 11.96 -14.29 -11.78
CA VAL A 461 11.23 -13.16 -11.24
C VAL A 461 11.85 -12.66 -9.96
N LEU A 462 12.25 -11.40 -9.93
CA LEU A 462 12.64 -10.68 -8.72
C LEU A 462 11.44 -9.83 -8.28
N LEU A 463 10.77 -10.24 -7.21
CA LEU A 463 9.63 -9.56 -6.64
C LEU A 463 10.06 -8.77 -5.40
N VAL A 464 9.97 -7.47 -5.45
CA VAL A 464 10.20 -6.58 -4.30
C VAL A 464 8.85 -6.06 -3.82
N SER A 465 8.48 -6.32 -2.57
CA SER A 465 7.21 -5.85 -2.03
C SER A 465 7.30 -5.53 -0.54
N GLU A 466 6.61 -4.49 -0.12
CA GLU A 466 6.39 -4.16 1.29
C GLU A 466 5.26 -5.01 1.90
N ASP A 467 4.42 -5.63 1.05
CA ASP A 467 3.37 -6.54 1.49
C ASP A 467 3.91 -7.96 1.66
N LEU A 468 4.12 -8.36 2.92
CA LEU A 468 4.61 -9.70 3.24
C LEU A 468 3.63 -10.81 2.81
N ASP A 469 2.33 -10.55 2.77
CA ASP A 469 1.35 -11.52 2.28
C ASP A 469 1.55 -11.79 0.79
N GLU A 470 1.83 -10.75 0.00
CA GLU A 470 2.17 -10.89 -1.41
C GLU A 470 3.47 -11.69 -1.62
N ILE A 471 4.51 -11.39 -0.83
CA ILE A 471 5.77 -12.13 -0.87
C ILE A 471 5.56 -13.61 -0.55
N LEU A 472 4.86 -13.93 0.54
CA LEU A 472 4.62 -15.30 0.97
C LEU A 472 3.74 -16.09 -0.01
N GLU A 473 2.77 -15.43 -0.65
CA GLU A 473 1.90 -16.07 -1.64
C GLU A 473 2.62 -16.42 -2.94
N LEU A 474 3.44 -15.49 -3.46
CA LEU A 474 4.01 -15.61 -4.79
C LEU A 474 5.40 -16.23 -4.83
N SER A 475 6.22 -16.10 -3.77
CA SER A 475 7.64 -16.42 -3.83
C SER A 475 7.94 -17.91 -3.67
N ASP A 476 8.90 -18.40 -4.41
CA ASP A 476 9.52 -19.72 -4.22
C ASP A 476 10.61 -19.65 -3.14
N ARG A 477 11.33 -18.53 -3.05
CA ARG A 477 12.27 -18.18 -1.97
C ARG A 477 12.02 -16.75 -1.51
N VAL A 478 12.30 -16.51 -0.24
CA VAL A 478 12.16 -15.18 0.39
C VAL A 478 13.51 -14.72 0.90
N ALA A 479 13.97 -13.58 0.42
CA ALA A 479 15.12 -12.85 0.92
C ALA A 479 14.64 -11.65 1.74
N VAL A 480 15.22 -11.43 2.90
CA VAL A 480 14.97 -10.23 3.71
C VAL A 480 16.13 -9.28 3.53
N ILE A 481 15.82 -8.05 3.10
CA ILE A 481 16.80 -6.97 3.03
C ILE A 481 16.74 -6.14 4.32
N SER A 482 17.90 -5.95 4.92
CA SER A 482 18.10 -5.04 6.05
C SER A 482 19.45 -4.35 5.90
N GLU A 483 19.49 -3.03 6.12
CA GLU A 483 20.69 -2.20 5.97
C GLU A 483 21.42 -2.41 4.62
N GLY A 484 20.65 -2.58 3.54
CA GLY A 484 21.18 -2.75 2.19
C GLY A 484 21.77 -4.11 1.86
N LYS A 485 21.61 -5.13 2.71
CA LYS A 485 22.14 -6.49 2.55
C LYS A 485 21.04 -7.54 2.67
N VAL A 486 21.32 -8.73 2.13
CA VAL A 486 20.48 -9.90 2.41
C VAL A 486 20.78 -10.38 3.83
N ALA A 487 19.88 -10.06 4.78
CA ALA A 487 20.01 -10.45 6.18
C ALA A 487 19.54 -11.89 6.44
N TYR A 488 18.57 -12.37 5.64
CA TYR A 488 18.02 -13.72 5.78
C TYR A 488 17.52 -14.23 4.43
N LEU A 489 17.64 -15.52 4.19
CA LEU A 489 17.16 -16.19 2.98
C LEU A 489 16.55 -17.54 3.35
N THR A 490 15.33 -17.81 2.86
CA THR A 490 14.62 -19.06 3.13
C THR A 490 13.80 -19.52 1.93
N ASP A 491 13.48 -20.81 1.87
CA ASP A 491 12.51 -21.30 0.90
C ASP A 491 11.09 -20.85 1.27
N GLY A 492 10.27 -20.54 0.27
CA GLY A 492 8.92 -20.05 0.48
C GLY A 492 8.02 -20.99 1.29
N ALA A 493 8.18 -22.31 1.10
CA ALA A 493 7.43 -23.32 1.87
C ALA A 493 7.81 -23.36 3.36
N GLY A 494 9.01 -22.91 3.73
CA GLY A 494 9.50 -22.82 5.11
C GLY A 494 9.47 -21.41 5.68
N ALA A 495 8.91 -20.47 4.96
CA ALA A 495 8.89 -19.05 5.32
C ALA A 495 7.89 -18.81 6.46
N ASP A 496 8.42 -18.59 7.67
CA ASP A 496 7.63 -18.19 8.84
C ASP A 496 7.57 -16.67 8.94
N ARG A 497 6.34 -16.15 9.00
CA ARG A 497 6.03 -14.71 9.08
C ARG A 497 6.74 -14.04 10.25
N THR A 498 6.77 -14.67 11.42
CA THR A 498 7.38 -14.12 12.63
C THR A 498 8.89 -14.00 12.48
N THR A 499 9.51 -15.03 11.92
CA THR A 499 10.97 -15.05 11.66
C THR A 499 11.35 -14.00 10.62
N ILE A 500 10.60 -13.93 9.50
CA ILE A 500 10.82 -12.90 8.48
C ILE A 500 10.64 -11.50 9.07
N GLY A 501 9.56 -11.28 9.84
CA GLY A 501 9.30 -10.00 10.49
C GLY A 501 10.42 -9.54 11.44
N ARG A 502 11.02 -10.48 12.21
CA ARG A 502 12.19 -10.17 13.06
C ARG A 502 13.39 -9.69 12.23
N HIS A 503 13.74 -10.41 11.18
CA HIS A 503 14.85 -10.00 10.31
C HIS A 503 14.56 -8.71 9.53
N MET A 504 13.29 -8.41 9.21
CA MET A 504 12.90 -7.11 8.65
C MET A 504 13.13 -5.96 9.64
N ALA A 505 12.97 -6.23 10.94
CA ALA A 505 13.20 -5.25 12.01
C ALA A 505 14.69 -5.13 12.41
N GLY A 506 15.59 -5.88 11.79
CA GLY A 506 17.03 -5.83 12.08
C GLY A 506 17.47 -6.67 13.30
N HIS A 507 16.69 -7.70 13.67
CA HIS A 507 16.95 -8.61 14.81
C HIS A 507 17.16 -10.05 14.40
#